data_72ea268f151bf57c4ec7c8fd5b7c8077
#
_entry.id   72ea268f151bf57c4ec7c8fd5b7c8077
#
_cell.length_a   1.000
_cell.length_b   1.000
_cell.length_c   1.000
_cell.angle_alpha   90.00
_cell.angle_beta   90.00
_cell.angle_gamma   90.00
#
_symmetry.space_group_name_H-M   'P 1'
#
loop_
_entity.id
_entity.type
_entity.pdbx_description
1 polymer ?
#
loop_
_entity_poly.entity_id
_entity_poly.type
_entity_poly.pdbx_seq_one_letter_code
_entity_poly.pdbx_strand_id
1 'polypeptide(L)'
;MKINSVETISMNKLTIEDSAKKPVSLKIEAAHAGIVNGNYIFYTPKALREGSKSLKEFFKPLQKKHFDKTLGYIYDAVFEERQTSSYQSAIETASTPEELGKAVKAYYYSEEYHQNKEGFGVLVSKARLYDDEKISKLAHNDRGYVSIAGDSSSAVCSICFGNASECEHDLGTRYG
;
A
#
# COMPACT_ATOMS: atom_id res chain seq x y z
N MET A 1 -5.89 -12.33 -10.37
CA MET A 1 -6.86 -11.30 -9.95
C MET A 1 -6.16 -9.95 -9.92
N LYS A 2 -6.66 -8.94 -10.64
CA LYS A 2 -6.11 -7.57 -10.60
C LYS A 2 -6.83 -6.80 -9.50
N ILE A 3 -6.09 -6.38 -8.49
CA ILE A 3 -6.62 -5.57 -7.40
C ILE A 3 -6.17 -4.13 -7.65
N ASN A 4 -7.10 -3.25 -7.96
CA ASN A 4 -6.85 -1.82 -8.02
C ASN A 4 -7.24 -1.23 -6.66
N SER A 5 -6.26 -0.87 -5.85
CA SER A 5 -6.49 -0.19 -4.59
C SER A 5 -6.10 1.28 -4.70
N VAL A 6 -7.00 2.15 -4.32
CA VAL A 6 -6.71 3.58 -4.12
C VAL A 6 -6.49 3.80 -2.64
N GLU A 7 -5.25 3.97 -2.23
CA GLU A 7 -4.95 4.36 -0.86
C GLU A 7 -4.94 5.88 -0.73
N THR A 8 -5.74 6.36 0.22
CA THR A 8 -5.62 7.73 0.69
C THR A 8 -4.49 7.76 1.70
N ILE A 9 -3.31 8.15 1.23
CA ILE A 9 -2.15 8.30 2.10
C ILE A 9 -1.97 9.76 2.41
N SER A 10 -1.97 10.08 3.70
CA SER A 10 -1.46 11.36 4.16
C SER A 10 0.04 11.38 3.89
N MET A 11 0.48 12.11 2.87
CA MET A 11 1.91 12.36 2.65
C MET A 11 2.41 13.29 3.77
N ASN A 12 2.79 12.69 4.88
CA ASN A 12 3.49 13.40 5.93
C ASN A 12 4.92 13.65 5.48
N LYS A 13 5.19 14.82 4.90
CA LYS A 13 6.47 15.34 4.42
C LYS A 13 6.88 14.94 3.00
N LEU A 14 6.50 15.79 2.07
CA LEU A 14 7.24 15.95 0.82
C LEU A 14 8.50 16.78 1.13
N THR A 15 9.67 16.16 1.11
CA THR A 15 10.93 16.92 1.15
C THR A 15 11.34 17.18 -0.30
N ILE A 16 11.18 18.41 -0.77
CA ILE A 16 11.64 18.84 -2.10
C ILE A 16 13.09 19.26 -1.95
N GLU A 17 14.00 18.44 -2.46
CA GLU A 17 15.39 18.83 -2.62
C GLU A 17 15.58 19.61 -3.92
N ASP A 18 16.09 20.79 -3.76
CA ASP A 18 16.20 21.99 -4.58
C ASP A 18 16.57 21.82 -6.06
N SER A 19 15.96 22.65 -6.88
CA SER A 19 16.38 23.52 -7.98
C SER A 19 15.85 23.26 -9.38
N ALA A 20 15.60 24.35 -10.06
CA ALA A 20 15.12 24.52 -11.43
C ALA A 20 15.68 23.51 -12.45
N LYS A 21 14.76 22.81 -13.15
CA LYS A 21 15.00 21.87 -14.26
C LYS A 21 15.64 20.52 -13.91
N LYS A 22 15.70 20.12 -12.66
CA LYS A 22 16.11 18.75 -12.28
C LYS A 22 14.90 17.94 -11.81
N PRO A 23 14.90 16.61 -12.04
CA PRO A 23 13.82 15.77 -11.53
C PRO A 23 13.75 15.85 -10.01
N VAL A 24 12.55 16.02 -9.48
CA VAL A 24 12.31 16.07 -8.03
C VAL A 24 12.21 14.67 -7.49
N SER A 25 12.96 14.39 -6.43
CA SER A 25 12.87 13.13 -5.70
C SER A 25 11.72 13.17 -4.69
N LEU A 26 10.89 12.14 -4.69
CA LEU A 26 9.78 11.97 -3.75
C LEU A 26 10.02 10.72 -2.91
N LYS A 27 9.77 10.83 -1.60
CA LYS A 27 9.56 9.67 -0.72
C LYS A 27 8.04 9.51 -0.53
N ILE A 28 7.51 8.32 -0.84
CA ILE A 28 6.08 8.01 -0.85
C ILE A 28 5.85 6.85 0.10
N GLU A 29 5.03 7.03 1.14
CA GLU A 29 4.48 5.91 1.91
C GLU A 29 3.32 5.32 1.09
N ALA A 30 3.59 4.23 0.42
CA ALA A 30 2.73 3.74 -0.65
C ALA A 30 1.64 2.76 -0.17
N ALA A 31 1.90 1.99 0.88
CA ALA A 31 0.93 1.08 1.48
C ALA A 31 1.34 0.68 2.90
N HIS A 32 0.37 0.49 3.78
CA HIS A 32 0.59 0.02 5.15
C HIS A 32 0.19 -1.44 5.30
N ALA A 33 1.04 -2.23 5.97
CA ALA A 33 0.70 -3.59 6.38
C ALA A 33 0.06 -3.61 7.77
N GLY A 34 -0.85 -4.54 8.00
CA GLY A 34 -1.43 -4.74 9.33
C GLY A 34 -2.57 -3.80 9.69
N ILE A 35 -2.99 -2.93 8.79
CA ILE A 35 -4.20 -2.11 8.94
C ILE A 35 -5.06 -2.19 7.68
N VAL A 36 -6.36 -2.05 7.84
CA VAL A 36 -7.29 -2.00 6.72
C VAL A 36 -7.29 -0.57 6.15
N ASN A 37 -7.02 -0.45 4.87
CA ASN A 37 -7.00 0.84 4.18
C ASN A 37 -8.41 1.35 3.82
N GLY A 38 -8.48 2.54 3.22
CA GLY A 38 -9.75 3.15 2.79
C GLY A 38 -10.54 2.36 1.75
N ASN A 39 -9.93 1.37 1.10
CA ASN A 39 -10.59 0.45 0.15
C ASN A 39 -10.90 -0.92 0.76
N TYR A 40 -10.86 -1.02 2.08
CA TYR A 40 -11.12 -2.26 2.83
C TYR A 40 -10.14 -3.39 2.53
N ILE A 41 -8.91 -3.06 2.13
CA ILE A 41 -7.85 -4.02 1.86
C ILE A 41 -6.88 -4.07 3.04
N PHE A 42 -6.54 -5.28 3.46
CA PHE A 42 -5.52 -5.55 4.45
C PHE A 42 -4.30 -6.16 3.76
N TYR A 43 -3.17 -5.48 3.84
CA TYR A 43 -1.91 -6.01 3.34
C TYR A 43 -1.14 -6.72 4.44
N THR A 44 -0.59 -7.89 4.12
CA THR A 44 0.35 -8.56 5.00
C THR A 44 1.76 -7.97 4.84
N PRO A 45 2.63 -8.02 5.87
CA PRO A 45 4.04 -7.62 5.74
C PRO A 45 4.75 -8.38 4.62
N LYS A 46 4.49 -9.68 4.50
CA LYS A 46 5.02 -10.53 3.44
C LYS A 46 4.67 -10.00 2.05
N ALA A 47 3.40 -9.68 1.81
CA ALA A 47 2.96 -9.15 0.51
C ALA A 47 3.65 -7.82 0.16
N LEU A 48 3.83 -6.91 1.13
CA LEU A 48 4.49 -5.65 0.87
C LEU A 48 6.01 -5.78 0.73
N ARG A 49 6.67 -6.73 1.42
CA ARG A 49 8.08 -7.04 1.17
C ARG A 49 8.30 -7.59 -0.24
N GLU A 50 7.44 -8.48 -0.71
CA GLU A 50 7.49 -8.99 -2.08
C GLU A 50 7.20 -7.90 -3.11
N GLY A 51 6.18 -7.08 -2.87
CA GLY A 51 5.85 -5.91 -3.69
C GLY A 51 7.00 -4.92 -3.78
N SER A 52 7.75 -4.69 -2.69
CA SER A 52 8.91 -3.81 -2.70
C SER A 52 10.02 -4.30 -3.65
N LYS A 53 10.25 -5.62 -3.72
CA LYS A 53 11.21 -6.22 -4.66
C LYS A 53 10.78 -5.97 -6.10
N SER A 54 9.51 -6.25 -6.42
CA SER A 54 8.95 -6.01 -7.77
C SER A 54 9.05 -4.54 -8.20
N LEU A 55 8.88 -3.60 -7.27
CA LEU A 55 9.03 -2.17 -7.57
C LEU A 55 10.48 -1.76 -7.85
N LYS A 56 11.47 -2.47 -7.27
CA LYS A 56 12.89 -2.23 -7.51
C LYS A 56 13.39 -2.80 -8.84
N GLU A 57 12.93 -4.00 -9.20
CA GLU A 57 13.41 -4.71 -10.38
C GLU A 57 13.08 -4.00 -11.70
N PHE A 58 11.96 -3.27 -11.71
CA PHE A 58 11.51 -2.58 -12.90
C PHE A 58 11.09 -1.16 -12.53
N PHE A 59 11.66 -0.16 -13.17
CA PHE A 59 11.24 1.23 -13.03
C PHE A 59 9.75 1.37 -13.33
N LYS A 60 8.93 1.38 -12.26
CA LYS A 60 7.48 1.48 -12.41
C LYS A 60 7.06 2.91 -12.68
N PRO A 61 6.18 3.16 -13.65
CA PRO A 61 5.72 4.50 -13.94
C PRO A 61 4.87 5.05 -12.79
N LEU A 62 5.13 6.30 -12.41
CA LEU A 62 4.25 7.10 -11.60
C LEU A 62 3.32 7.87 -12.56
N GLN A 63 2.03 7.61 -12.50
CA GLN A 63 1.04 8.15 -13.44
C GLN A 63 0.04 9.06 -12.73
N LYS A 64 -0.55 9.99 -13.47
CA LYS A 64 -1.59 10.88 -12.94
C LYS A 64 -2.86 10.12 -12.58
N LYS A 65 -3.22 9.17 -13.41
CA LYS A 65 -4.27 8.16 -13.21
C LYS A 65 -3.73 6.84 -13.75
N HIS A 66 -4.36 5.72 -13.36
CA HIS A 66 -4.01 4.44 -13.96
C HIS A 66 -4.11 4.52 -15.49
N PHE A 67 -3.05 4.12 -16.18
CA PHE A 67 -2.92 4.12 -17.65
C PHE A 67 -2.92 5.50 -18.32
N ASP A 68 -2.69 6.59 -17.58
CA ASP A 68 -2.56 7.95 -18.09
C ASP A 68 -1.08 8.34 -18.29
N LYS A 69 -0.85 9.62 -18.60
CA LYS A 69 0.49 10.18 -18.79
C LYS A 69 1.42 9.86 -17.62
N THR A 70 2.60 9.35 -17.95
CA THR A 70 3.67 9.13 -16.98
C THR A 70 4.22 10.48 -16.51
N LEU A 71 4.22 10.68 -15.20
CA LEU A 71 4.74 11.87 -14.55
C LEU A 71 6.17 11.69 -14.06
N GLY A 72 6.55 10.43 -13.84
CA GLY A 72 7.84 10.06 -13.29
C GLY A 72 7.96 8.54 -13.14
N TYR A 73 8.99 8.11 -12.43
CA TYR A 73 9.26 6.69 -12.21
C TYR A 73 9.66 6.43 -10.77
N ILE A 74 9.16 5.32 -10.23
CA ILE A 74 9.64 4.73 -8.98
C ILE A 74 10.97 4.04 -9.30
N TYR A 75 12.02 4.38 -8.56
CA TYR A 75 13.36 3.82 -8.77
C TYR A 75 13.89 3.03 -7.58
N ASP A 76 13.25 3.13 -6.43
CA ASP A 76 13.59 2.36 -5.24
C ASP A 76 12.32 2.14 -4.41
N ALA A 77 12.26 1.01 -3.71
CA ALA A 77 11.21 0.71 -2.76
C ALA A 77 11.73 -0.19 -1.65
N VAL A 78 11.27 0.02 -0.44
CA VAL A 78 11.62 -0.78 0.72
C VAL A 78 10.41 -0.95 1.61
N PHE A 79 10.26 -2.11 2.22
CA PHE A 79 9.33 -2.30 3.32
C PHE A 79 10.04 -1.94 4.63
N GLU A 80 9.55 -0.90 5.29
CA GLU A 80 10.04 -0.46 6.61
C GLU A 80 9.14 -1.08 7.68
N GLU A 81 9.69 -1.96 8.49
CA GLU A 81 8.98 -2.53 9.63
C GLU A 81 8.79 -1.47 10.71
N ARG A 82 7.64 -1.47 11.39
CA ARG A 82 7.33 -0.49 12.44
C ARG A 82 7.04 -1.17 13.77
N GLN A 83 5.85 -1.70 13.96
CA GLN A 83 5.48 -2.37 15.20
C GLN A 83 5.46 -3.87 15.00
N THR A 84 5.99 -4.60 15.98
CA THR A 84 5.80 -6.05 16.07
C THR A 84 4.50 -6.33 16.80
N SER A 85 3.77 -7.33 16.33
CA SER A 85 2.50 -7.78 16.88
C SER A 85 2.61 -9.26 17.26
N SER A 86 1.92 -9.65 18.33
CA SER A 86 1.80 -11.07 18.69
C SER A 86 1.09 -11.87 17.59
N TYR A 87 0.27 -11.24 16.77
CA TYR A 87 -0.46 -11.83 15.64
C TYR A 87 0.34 -11.90 14.34
N GLN A 88 1.41 -11.11 14.23
CA GLN A 88 2.17 -10.99 12.98
C GLN A 88 2.73 -12.34 12.52
N SER A 89 3.27 -13.13 13.43
CA SER A 89 3.81 -14.45 13.09
C SER A 89 2.76 -15.37 12.48
N ALA A 90 1.56 -15.43 13.05
CA ALA A 90 0.48 -16.24 12.52
C ALA A 90 0.02 -15.77 11.13
N ILE A 91 -0.02 -14.45 10.90
CA ILE A 91 -0.37 -13.86 9.60
C ILE A 91 0.71 -14.15 8.55
N GLU A 92 1.99 -14.10 8.91
CA GLU A 92 3.10 -14.31 7.98
C GLU A 92 3.35 -15.78 7.64
N THR A 93 3.04 -16.69 8.56
CA THR A 93 3.23 -18.14 8.38
C THR A 93 2.03 -18.85 7.79
N ALA A 94 0.89 -18.17 7.65
CA ALA A 94 -0.30 -18.73 7.01
C ALA A 94 0.01 -19.19 5.58
N SER A 95 -0.29 -20.44 5.29
CA SER A 95 0.02 -21.12 4.01
C SER A 95 -1.18 -21.18 3.08
N THR A 96 -2.39 -21.06 3.61
CA THR A 96 -3.64 -21.05 2.84
C THR A 96 -4.44 -19.78 3.08
N PRO A 97 -5.34 -19.39 2.15
CA PRO A 97 -6.23 -18.25 2.36
C PRO A 97 -7.09 -18.39 3.63
N GLU A 98 -7.51 -19.61 3.98
CA GLU A 98 -8.32 -19.88 5.16
C GLU A 98 -7.53 -19.67 6.47
N GLU A 99 -6.28 -20.13 6.52
CA GLU A 99 -5.39 -19.89 7.66
C GLU A 99 -5.11 -18.39 7.81
N LEU A 100 -4.82 -17.72 6.68
CA LEU A 100 -4.60 -16.27 6.66
C LEU A 100 -5.86 -15.54 7.14
N GLY A 101 -7.05 -15.92 6.64
CA GLY A 101 -8.31 -15.35 7.07
C GLY A 101 -8.56 -15.47 8.56
N LYS A 102 -8.29 -16.66 9.15
CA LYS A 102 -8.41 -16.87 10.60
C LYS A 102 -7.45 -15.98 11.38
N ALA A 103 -6.18 -15.89 10.95
CA ALA A 103 -5.17 -15.07 11.61
C ALA A 103 -5.51 -13.57 11.53
N VAL A 104 -5.89 -13.09 10.34
CA VAL A 104 -6.31 -11.70 10.12
C VAL A 104 -7.56 -11.36 10.94
N LYS A 105 -8.55 -12.26 10.99
CA LYS A 105 -9.77 -12.09 11.78
C LYS A 105 -9.45 -11.97 13.27
N ALA A 106 -8.60 -12.86 13.80
CA ALA A 106 -8.20 -12.82 15.20
C ALA A 106 -7.52 -11.49 15.56
N TYR A 107 -6.64 -11.00 14.68
CA TYR A 107 -5.98 -9.71 14.87
C TYR A 107 -6.96 -8.54 14.76
N TYR A 108 -7.80 -8.52 13.72
CA TYR A 108 -8.72 -7.42 13.43
C TYR A 108 -9.69 -7.13 14.60
N TYR A 109 -10.13 -8.17 15.32
CA TYR A 109 -11.00 -8.02 16.49
C TYR A 109 -10.25 -7.91 17.82
N SER A 110 -8.92 -7.83 17.81
CA SER A 110 -8.13 -7.67 19.03
C SER A 110 -8.04 -6.21 19.47
N GLU A 111 -7.76 -5.99 20.74
CA GLU A 111 -7.44 -4.65 21.26
C GLU A 111 -6.18 -4.10 20.61
N GLU A 112 -5.21 -4.97 20.29
CA GLU A 112 -3.96 -4.58 19.65
C GLU A 112 -4.20 -3.91 18.30
N TYR A 113 -5.13 -4.42 17.48
CA TYR A 113 -5.50 -3.79 16.21
C TYR A 113 -6.06 -2.37 16.41
N HIS A 114 -6.93 -2.17 17.39
CA HIS A 114 -7.55 -0.88 17.66
C HIS A 114 -6.57 0.16 18.20
N GLN A 115 -5.51 -0.29 18.87
CA GLN A 115 -4.44 0.57 19.39
C GLN A 115 -3.35 0.83 18.37
N ASN A 116 -3.10 -0.09 17.43
CA ASN A 116 -2.05 0.00 16.43
C ASN A 116 -2.51 0.84 15.22
N LYS A 117 -2.21 2.13 15.25
CA LYS A 117 -2.55 3.06 14.16
C LYS A 117 -1.52 3.09 13.02
N GLU A 118 -0.34 2.51 13.23
CA GLU A 118 0.76 2.53 12.25
C GLU A 118 0.89 1.21 11.48
N GLY A 119 0.21 0.16 11.92
CA GLY A 119 0.32 -1.18 11.34
C GLY A 119 1.65 -1.86 11.67
N PHE A 120 1.94 -2.96 10.99
CA PHE A 120 3.18 -3.73 11.13
C PHE A 120 4.35 -3.10 10.40
N GLY A 121 4.09 -2.24 9.44
CA GLY A 121 5.09 -1.59 8.64
C GLY A 121 4.50 -0.92 7.41
N VAL A 122 5.36 -0.28 6.64
CA VAL A 122 4.98 0.54 5.49
C VAL A 122 5.86 0.26 4.28
N LEU A 123 5.25 0.15 3.12
CA LEU A 123 5.95 0.16 1.85
C LEU A 123 6.32 1.59 1.49
N VAL A 124 7.60 1.89 1.53
CA VAL A 124 8.14 3.19 1.16
C VAL A 124 8.74 3.11 -0.23
N SER A 125 8.31 3.98 -1.11
CA SER A 125 8.83 4.09 -2.47
C SER A 125 9.54 5.42 -2.68
N LYS A 126 10.61 5.41 -3.46
CA LYS A 126 11.29 6.62 -3.94
C LYS A 126 11.02 6.77 -5.43
N ALA A 127 10.57 7.96 -5.82
CA ALA A 127 10.25 8.27 -7.19
C ALA A 127 10.95 9.55 -7.64
N ARG A 128 11.15 9.66 -8.96
CA ARG A 128 11.57 10.90 -9.63
C ARG A 128 10.44 11.42 -10.48
N LEU A 129 10.06 12.67 -10.25
CA LEU A 129 9.10 13.42 -11.07
C LEU A 129 9.83 14.28 -12.08
N TYR A 130 9.28 14.33 -13.30
CA TYR A 130 9.82 15.09 -14.42
C TYR A 130 8.83 16.15 -14.94
N ASP A 131 7.61 16.22 -14.37
CA ASP A 131 6.57 17.17 -14.80
C ASP A 131 6.57 18.39 -13.87
N ASP A 132 7.10 19.53 -14.36
CA ASP A 132 7.26 20.77 -13.59
C ASP A 132 5.94 21.33 -13.05
N GLU A 133 4.85 21.22 -13.80
CA GLU A 133 3.52 21.68 -13.34
C GLU A 133 3.02 20.87 -12.14
N LYS A 134 3.27 19.57 -12.16
CA LYS A 134 2.89 18.67 -11.07
C LYS A 134 3.75 18.86 -9.85
N ILE A 135 5.05 19.07 -10.03
CA ILE A 135 6.00 19.39 -8.95
C ILE A 135 5.53 20.64 -8.21
N SER A 136 5.21 21.70 -8.95
CA SER A 136 4.71 22.95 -8.37
C SER A 136 3.41 22.75 -7.58
N LYS A 137 2.45 21.97 -8.11
CA LYS A 137 1.17 21.68 -7.44
C LYS A 137 1.34 20.83 -6.18
N LEU A 138 2.24 19.85 -6.19
CA LEU A 138 2.54 19.03 -5.02
C LEU A 138 3.25 19.81 -3.93
N ALA A 139 4.13 20.75 -4.31
CA ALA A 139 4.81 21.62 -3.37
C ALA A 139 3.87 22.55 -2.59
N HIS A 140 2.70 22.89 -3.17
CA HIS A 140 1.71 23.78 -2.56
C HIS A 140 0.52 23.03 -1.92
N ASN A 141 0.44 21.73 -2.09
CA ASN A 141 -0.64 20.91 -1.56
C ASN A 141 -0.09 19.91 -0.54
N ASP A 142 -0.40 20.11 0.73
CA ASP A 142 0.01 19.22 1.84
C ASP A 142 -0.59 17.81 1.78
N ARG A 143 -1.42 17.51 0.77
CA ARG A 143 -2.11 16.23 0.61
C ARG A 143 -1.98 15.72 -0.81
N GLY A 144 -1.19 14.66 -0.97
CA GLY A 144 -1.13 13.86 -2.18
C GLY A 144 -1.78 12.51 -1.98
N TYR A 145 -2.39 11.98 -3.03
CA TYR A 145 -2.96 10.64 -3.04
C TYR A 145 -2.14 9.77 -3.99
N VAL A 146 -1.79 8.59 -3.56
CA VAL A 146 -1.10 7.58 -4.37
C VAL A 146 -1.98 6.35 -4.47
N SER A 147 -2.10 5.81 -5.66
CA SER A 147 -2.76 4.54 -5.90
C SER A 147 -1.74 3.50 -6.35
N ILE A 148 -1.81 2.33 -5.77
CA ILE A 148 -0.98 1.20 -6.16
C ILE A 148 -1.84 0.22 -6.95
N ALA A 149 -1.31 -0.25 -8.07
CA ALA A 149 -1.86 -1.39 -8.79
C ALA A 149 -0.89 -2.57 -8.70
N GLY A 150 -1.41 -3.75 -8.45
CA GLY A 150 -0.61 -4.97 -8.36
C GLY A 150 -1.46 -6.21 -8.56
N ASP A 151 -0.79 -7.32 -8.83
CA ASP A 151 -1.41 -8.63 -8.86
C ASP A 151 -1.18 -9.33 -7.53
N SER A 152 -2.17 -10.05 -7.04
CA SER A 152 -2.08 -10.88 -5.83
C SER A 152 -2.37 -12.33 -6.18
N SER A 153 -1.57 -13.24 -5.65
CA SER A 153 -1.80 -14.69 -5.76
C SER A 153 -2.96 -15.15 -4.88
N SER A 154 -3.22 -14.45 -3.79
CA SER A 154 -4.35 -14.73 -2.90
C SER A 154 -4.85 -13.46 -2.24
N ALA A 155 -6.13 -13.41 -1.94
CA ALA A 155 -6.74 -12.32 -1.19
C ALA A 155 -7.76 -12.88 -0.20
N VAL A 156 -7.85 -12.25 0.96
CA VAL A 156 -8.84 -12.57 1.99
C VAL A 156 -9.91 -11.49 2.00
N CYS A 157 -11.17 -11.90 1.99
CA CYS A 157 -12.30 -11.00 2.11
C CYS A 157 -12.32 -10.39 3.51
N SER A 158 -12.41 -9.07 3.62
CA SER A 158 -12.47 -8.37 4.92
C SER A 158 -13.79 -8.52 5.66
N ILE A 159 -14.81 -9.09 5.01
CA ILE A 159 -16.15 -9.27 5.58
C ILE A 159 -16.31 -10.65 6.18
N CYS A 160 -16.10 -11.70 5.38
CA CYS A 160 -16.23 -13.08 5.84
C CYS A 160 -14.91 -13.72 6.25
N PHE A 161 -13.77 -13.09 5.96
CA PHE A 161 -12.42 -13.61 6.17
C PHE A 161 -12.11 -14.92 5.44
N GLY A 162 -12.91 -15.27 4.45
CA GLY A 162 -12.65 -16.35 3.52
C GLY A 162 -11.83 -15.93 2.32
N ASN A 163 -11.58 -16.89 1.41
CA ASN A 163 -10.92 -16.61 0.14
C ASN A 163 -11.75 -15.64 -0.70
N ALA A 164 -11.18 -14.48 -1.03
CA ALA A 164 -11.91 -13.45 -1.76
C ALA A 164 -12.27 -13.83 -3.20
N SER A 165 -11.60 -14.84 -3.79
CA SER A 165 -11.94 -15.34 -5.12
C SER A 165 -13.15 -16.31 -5.13
N GLU A 166 -13.57 -16.76 -3.96
CA GLU A 166 -14.63 -17.78 -3.79
C GLU A 166 -15.84 -17.26 -3.00
N CYS A 167 -15.70 -16.07 -2.39
CA CYS A 167 -16.80 -15.48 -1.62
C CYS A 167 -17.71 -14.60 -2.50
N GLU A 168 -18.94 -14.40 -2.03
CA GLU A 168 -19.96 -13.59 -2.73
C GLU A 168 -19.80 -12.07 -2.53
N HIS A 169 -18.78 -11.64 -1.78
CA HIS A 169 -18.57 -10.21 -1.50
C HIS A 169 -17.70 -9.55 -2.58
N ASP A 170 -18.19 -8.44 -3.14
CA ASP A 170 -17.44 -7.67 -4.12
C ASP A 170 -16.36 -6.82 -3.46
N LEU A 171 -15.15 -6.83 -4.05
CA LEU A 171 -14.04 -5.99 -3.61
C LEU A 171 -14.37 -4.51 -3.75
N GLY A 172 -14.11 -3.74 -2.70
CA GLY A 172 -14.35 -2.29 -2.67
C GLY A 172 -15.80 -1.89 -2.42
N THR A 173 -16.72 -2.84 -2.22
CA THR A 173 -18.11 -2.57 -1.85
C THR A 173 -18.25 -2.53 -0.33
N ARG A 174 -18.97 -1.52 0.16
CA ARG A 174 -19.29 -1.38 1.58
C ARG A 174 -20.58 -2.14 1.88
N TYR A 175 -20.49 -3.14 2.73
CA TYR A 175 -21.63 -3.88 3.24
C TYR A 175 -21.99 -3.32 4.63
N GLY A 176 -23.25 -2.97 4.82
CA GLY A 176 -23.82 -2.39 6.06
C GLY A 176 -24.03 -3.42 7.16
#